data_369868758ba4a1704d75fed693b77a7d
#
_entry.id   369868758ba4a1704d75fed693b77a7d
#
_cell.length_a   1.000
_cell.length_b   1.000
_cell.length_c   1.000
_cell.angle_alpha   90.00
_cell.angle_beta   90.00
_cell.angle_gamma   90.00
#
_symmetry.space_group_name_H-M   'P 1'
#
loop_
_entity.id
_entity.type
_entity.pdbx_description
1 polymer ?
#
loop_
_entity_poly.entity_id
_entity_poly.type
_entity_poly.pdbx_seq_one_letter_code
_entity_poly.pdbx_strand_id
1 'polypeptide(L)'
;MKLKRKRHTKKRYISFPVPCTEDMTFQDCELAILRQAVDENDDQTKKKNANSEEVKDMISMVEDFLRKTQCICYGGTAINNILPEEAQFYNRDAEIPDYDFFSETPLAHAKELADQFYAKGYSDVEAKSGVHNGTYKVFVNFIPMADITALHKDLYKSIKKDAIVIDGILYTPPNYLRMSMFLELSRPNGDVSRWEKILKRLTLLNKYYPLKANDCHKVDFQRQLDSANDSEKLHFVIRDSFIKQGVVFFGGYATSLYSRYMSRDQRHAVSNIPDFDVLHEDPEKCANEVVEQLKKQGFAKTKIILYDAIGEVVPVHYEIRVGTDTVAFVYKPIACHNYNEIQIEGKKVRVATIDTMLSFYLAFLYTDHDYFSQYKERLLCMAQFLFDVEQKNRLSQKGLLKRFSLSCYGTQPTLESIRAEKAEMFAKLKNRRSDPEYEEWFLKYNPGDKSAMNKKKKKNLKDKKTKSSVKTKKNVSLKSRQFRRKSGFGEFLYA
;
A
#
# COMPACT_ATOMS: atom_id res chain seq x y z
N MET A 1 -77.01 18.27 18.77
CA MET A 1 -76.13 17.44 17.91
C MET A 1 -74.96 18.30 17.48
N LYS A 2 -73.72 18.19 18.18
CA LYS A 2 -72.53 18.99 17.88
C LYS A 2 -71.63 18.16 16.98
N LEU A 3 -71.41 18.61 15.77
CA LEU A 3 -70.46 18.02 14.81
C LEU A 3 -69.02 18.32 15.26
N LYS A 4 -68.29 17.24 15.58
CA LYS A 4 -66.85 17.31 15.81
C LYS A 4 -66.12 17.50 14.48
N ARG A 5 -65.52 18.68 14.25
CA ARG A 5 -64.59 18.94 13.16
C ARG A 5 -63.29 18.11 13.38
N LYS A 6 -63.04 17.19 12.44
CA LYS A 6 -61.75 16.48 12.35
C LYS A 6 -60.65 17.51 12.04
N ARG A 7 -59.67 17.65 12.94
CA ARG A 7 -58.45 18.38 12.67
C ARG A 7 -57.64 17.59 11.63
N HIS A 8 -57.48 18.13 10.43
CA HIS A 8 -56.51 17.66 9.47
C HIS A 8 -55.13 18.06 10.00
N THR A 9 -54.31 17.10 10.40
CA THR A 9 -52.88 17.29 10.65
C THR A 9 -52.21 17.64 9.33
N LYS A 10 -51.79 18.88 9.16
CA LYS A 10 -50.94 19.29 8.04
C LYS A 10 -49.65 18.50 8.15
N LYS A 11 -49.40 17.58 7.20
CA LYS A 11 -48.08 17.02 6.99
C LYS A 11 -47.14 18.19 6.74
N ARG A 12 -46.16 18.41 7.64
CA ARG A 12 -45.07 19.32 7.40
C ARG A 12 -44.22 18.68 6.29
N TYR A 13 -44.29 19.21 5.10
CA TYR A 13 -43.32 18.93 4.05
C TYR A 13 -42.04 19.63 4.52
N ILE A 14 -40.97 18.86 4.70
CA ILE A 14 -39.61 19.39 4.87
C ILE A 14 -39.24 19.92 3.49
N SER A 15 -39.29 21.24 3.28
CA SER A 15 -38.81 21.85 2.04
C SER A 15 -37.28 21.92 2.16
N PHE A 16 -36.58 21.14 1.37
CA PHE A 16 -35.15 21.34 1.15
C PHE A 16 -34.94 22.64 0.37
N PRO A 17 -33.83 23.37 0.62
CA PRO A 17 -33.52 24.56 -0.18
C PRO A 17 -33.37 24.16 -1.64
N VAL A 18 -34.01 24.91 -2.53
CA VAL A 18 -33.91 24.70 -3.96
C VAL A 18 -32.45 24.93 -4.38
N PRO A 19 -31.81 23.98 -5.08
CA PRO A 19 -30.37 24.08 -5.41
C PRO A 19 -30.06 25.07 -6.54
N CYS A 20 -31.04 25.91 -6.91
CA CYS A 20 -30.92 26.89 -7.98
C CYS A 20 -30.76 28.31 -7.44
N THR A 21 -29.89 29.08 -8.08
CA THR A 21 -29.68 30.50 -7.86
C THR A 21 -30.21 31.31 -9.05
N GLU A 22 -30.52 32.61 -8.86
CA GLU A 22 -31.09 33.45 -9.92
C GLU A 22 -30.19 33.67 -11.14
N ASP A 23 -28.89 33.42 -10.98
CA ASP A 23 -27.87 33.54 -12.03
C ASP A 23 -27.68 32.25 -12.85
N MET A 24 -28.32 31.14 -12.47
CA MET A 24 -28.25 29.90 -13.20
C MET A 24 -29.14 29.91 -14.44
N THR A 25 -28.67 29.28 -15.53
CA THR A 25 -29.52 28.98 -16.68
C THR A 25 -30.57 27.93 -16.32
N PHE A 26 -31.66 27.85 -17.11
CA PHE A 26 -32.67 26.79 -16.91
C PHE A 26 -32.05 25.39 -16.89
N GLN A 27 -31.10 25.11 -17.82
CA GLN A 27 -30.41 23.81 -17.90
C GLN A 27 -29.56 23.52 -16.68
N ASP A 28 -28.85 24.52 -16.18
CA ASP A 28 -27.98 24.35 -14.99
C ASP A 28 -28.83 24.09 -13.73
N CYS A 29 -29.96 24.79 -13.62
CA CYS A 29 -30.92 24.58 -12.53
C CYS A 29 -31.54 23.17 -12.59
N GLU A 30 -32.00 22.71 -13.74
CA GLU A 30 -32.52 21.34 -13.92
C GLU A 30 -31.50 20.27 -13.57
N LEU A 31 -30.21 20.46 -13.97
CA LEU A 31 -29.12 19.56 -13.61
C LEU A 31 -28.81 19.57 -12.11
N ALA A 32 -28.90 20.73 -11.46
CA ALA A 32 -28.70 20.85 -10.00
C ALA A 32 -29.80 20.13 -9.24
N ILE A 33 -31.08 20.31 -9.65
CA ILE A 33 -32.22 19.59 -9.08
C ILE A 33 -32.09 18.08 -9.28
N LEU A 34 -31.70 17.63 -10.47
CA LEU A 34 -31.50 16.21 -10.76
C LEU A 34 -30.36 15.61 -9.89
N ARG A 35 -29.23 16.30 -9.78
CA ARG A 35 -28.11 15.86 -8.93
C ARG A 35 -28.54 15.73 -7.48
N GLN A 36 -29.23 16.73 -6.94
CA GLN A 36 -29.75 16.67 -5.58
C GLN A 36 -30.69 15.46 -5.39
N ALA A 37 -31.61 15.22 -6.32
CA ALA A 37 -32.52 14.08 -6.24
C ALA A 37 -31.81 12.73 -6.32
N VAL A 38 -30.73 12.64 -7.13
CA VAL A 38 -29.88 11.44 -7.21
C VAL A 38 -29.13 11.23 -5.90
N ASP A 39 -28.48 12.28 -5.37
CA ASP A 39 -27.72 12.21 -4.12
C ASP A 39 -28.62 11.82 -2.93
N GLU A 40 -29.84 12.41 -2.84
CA GLU A 40 -30.82 12.07 -1.81
C GLU A 40 -31.30 10.61 -1.92
N ASN A 41 -31.54 10.13 -3.13
CA ASN A 41 -31.95 8.72 -3.36
C ASN A 41 -30.83 7.76 -2.99
N ASP A 42 -29.59 8.07 -3.39
CA ASP A 42 -28.42 7.27 -3.07
C ASP A 42 -28.20 7.20 -1.54
N ASP A 43 -28.29 8.34 -0.85
CA ASP A 43 -28.16 8.40 0.60
C ASP A 43 -29.26 7.61 1.33
N GLN A 44 -30.50 7.72 0.87
CA GLN A 44 -31.60 6.93 1.45
C GLN A 44 -31.41 5.43 1.22
N THR A 45 -30.96 5.05 0.04
CA THR A 45 -30.69 3.64 -0.32
C THR A 45 -29.53 3.09 0.51
N LYS A 46 -28.43 3.84 0.63
CA LYS A 46 -27.29 3.47 1.48
C LYS A 46 -27.72 3.30 2.94
N LYS A 47 -28.43 4.27 3.52
CA LYS A 47 -28.94 4.20 4.89
C LYS A 47 -29.87 3.00 5.11
N LYS A 48 -30.78 2.72 4.17
CA LYS A 48 -31.68 1.57 4.26
C LYS A 48 -30.89 0.26 4.25
N ASN A 49 -29.90 0.13 3.39
CA ASN A 49 -29.07 -1.07 3.28
C ASN A 49 -28.20 -1.24 4.52
N ALA A 50 -27.49 -0.19 4.96
CA ALA A 50 -26.61 -0.26 6.14
C ALA A 50 -27.36 -0.59 7.45
N ASN A 51 -28.63 -0.15 7.58
CA ASN A 51 -29.44 -0.39 8.78
C ASN A 51 -30.25 -1.68 8.74
N SER A 52 -30.16 -2.50 7.68
CA SER A 52 -30.82 -3.78 7.68
C SER A 52 -30.18 -4.74 8.72
N GLU A 53 -31.01 -5.45 9.48
CA GLU A 53 -30.52 -6.43 10.46
C GLU A 53 -29.68 -7.53 9.80
N GLU A 54 -30.00 -7.85 8.55
CA GLU A 54 -29.25 -8.81 7.74
C GLU A 54 -27.79 -8.32 7.48
N VAL A 55 -27.62 -7.05 7.08
CA VAL A 55 -26.28 -6.48 6.85
C VAL A 55 -25.49 -6.35 8.14
N LYS A 56 -26.15 -5.98 9.24
CA LYS A 56 -25.48 -5.94 10.56
C LYS A 56 -25.00 -7.33 11.00
N ASP A 57 -25.80 -8.39 10.76
CA ASP A 57 -25.38 -9.77 11.04
C ASP A 57 -24.19 -10.17 10.17
N MET A 58 -24.20 -9.82 8.87
CA MET A 58 -23.07 -10.05 7.97
C MET A 58 -21.80 -9.35 8.44
N ILE A 59 -21.88 -8.07 8.84
CA ILE A 59 -20.75 -7.29 9.38
C ILE A 59 -20.20 -7.98 10.66
N SER A 60 -21.09 -8.35 11.59
CA SER A 60 -20.68 -9.05 12.81
C SER A 60 -19.94 -10.35 12.51
N MET A 61 -20.37 -11.11 11.50
CA MET A 61 -19.69 -12.34 11.07
C MET A 61 -18.27 -12.07 10.53
N VAL A 62 -18.06 -10.98 9.78
CA VAL A 62 -16.71 -10.59 9.33
C VAL A 62 -15.83 -10.19 10.51
N GLU A 63 -16.37 -9.41 11.45
CA GLU A 63 -15.64 -9.01 12.66
C GLU A 63 -15.27 -10.22 13.54
N ASP A 64 -16.17 -11.18 13.71
CA ASP A 64 -15.90 -12.43 14.46
C ASP A 64 -14.85 -13.29 13.73
N PHE A 65 -14.89 -13.32 12.40
CA PHE A 65 -13.86 -13.97 11.60
C PHE A 65 -12.49 -13.32 11.81
N LEU A 66 -12.42 -11.99 11.85
CA LEU A 66 -11.18 -11.24 12.11
C LEU A 66 -10.65 -11.50 13.53
N ARG A 67 -11.52 -11.51 14.55
CA ARG A 67 -11.16 -11.85 15.93
C ARG A 67 -10.58 -13.26 16.05
N LYS A 68 -11.18 -14.22 15.36
CA LYS A 68 -10.76 -15.64 15.36
C LYS A 68 -9.45 -15.85 14.59
N THR A 69 -9.31 -15.29 13.41
CA THR A 69 -8.17 -15.54 12.53
C THR A 69 -6.96 -14.64 12.82
N GLN A 70 -7.18 -13.54 13.53
CA GLN A 70 -6.15 -12.53 13.82
C GLN A 70 -5.51 -11.99 12.53
N CYS A 71 -6.32 -11.88 11.45
CA CYS A 71 -5.96 -11.15 10.25
C CYS A 71 -5.90 -9.65 10.55
N ILE A 72 -5.13 -8.90 9.76
CA ILE A 72 -4.81 -7.51 10.06
C ILE A 72 -5.57 -6.60 9.10
N CYS A 73 -6.52 -5.81 9.62
CA CYS A 73 -7.25 -4.84 8.82
C CYS A 73 -6.34 -3.70 8.34
N TYR A 74 -6.52 -3.29 7.08
CA TYR A 74 -5.85 -2.13 6.49
C TYR A 74 -6.87 -1.23 5.77
N GLY A 75 -6.40 -0.24 5.02
CA GLY A 75 -7.27 0.61 4.19
C GLY A 75 -8.13 1.59 4.99
N GLY A 76 -9.26 1.95 4.40
CA GLY A 76 -10.14 2.99 4.94
C GLY A 76 -10.76 2.63 6.28
N THR A 77 -11.25 1.41 6.43
CA THR A 77 -11.87 0.93 7.66
C THR A 77 -10.86 0.87 8.81
N ALA A 78 -9.60 0.47 8.52
CA ALA A 78 -8.55 0.50 9.54
C ALA A 78 -8.25 1.92 10.02
N ILE A 79 -8.08 2.88 9.09
CA ILE A 79 -7.86 4.29 9.47
C ILE A 79 -9.02 4.81 10.30
N ASN A 80 -10.26 4.56 9.86
CA ASN A 80 -11.46 5.01 10.57
C ASN A 80 -11.53 4.47 12.00
N ASN A 81 -11.30 3.17 12.16
CA ASN A 81 -11.54 2.49 13.43
C ASN A 81 -10.45 2.76 14.48
N ILE A 82 -9.22 3.10 14.06
CA ILE A 82 -8.17 3.52 15.00
C ILE A 82 -8.32 4.98 15.44
N LEU A 83 -9.08 5.80 14.72
CA LEU A 83 -9.36 7.18 15.10
C LEU A 83 -10.36 7.24 16.27
N PRO A 84 -10.27 8.26 17.14
CA PRO A 84 -11.30 8.50 18.15
C PRO A 84 -12.66 8.77 17.48
N GLU A 85 -13.73 8.46 18.18
CA GLU A 85 -15.11 8.45 17.63
C GLU A 85 -15.47 9.78 16.93
N GLU A 86 -15.09 10.92 17.52
CA GLU A 86 -15.34 12.25 16.96
C GLU A 86 -14.59 12.56 15.67
N ALA A 87 -13.59 11.76 15.32
CA ALA A 87 -12.78 11.92 14.12
C ALA A 87 -13.04 10.85 13.06
N GLN A 88 -13.88 9.88 13.36
CA GLN A 88 -14.27 8.86 12.41
C GLN A 88 -15.07 9.47 11.25
N PHE A 89 -14.76 9.02 10.03
CA PHE A 89 -15.34 9.57 8.81
C PHE A 89 -16.34 8.62 8.14
N TYR A 90 -16.45 7.36 8.59
CA TYR A 90 -17.50 6.46 8.16
C TYR A 90 -18.68 6.51 9.12
N ASN A 91 -19.85 6.71 8.58
CA ASN A 91 -21.10 6.64 9.34
C ASN A 91 -21.67 5.22 9.26
N ARG A 92 -21.53 4.44 10.34
CA ARG A 92 -22.00 3.06 10.42
C ARG A 92 -23.52 2.93 10.20
N ASP A 93 -24.31 3.99 10.44
CA ASP A 93 -25.74 4.02 10.19
C ASP A 93 -26.10 4.32 8.73
N ALA A 94 -25.12 4.71 7.91
CA ALA A 94 -25.32 5.12 6.53
C ALA A 94 -24.47 4.33 5.52
N GLU A 95 -23.39 3.71 5.95
CA GLU A 95 -22.43 3.04 5.07
C GLU A 95 -22.09 1.64 5.58
N ILE A 96 -22.04 0.68 4.65
CA ILE A 96 -21.52 -0.66 4.95
C ILE A 96 -19.99 -0.55 4.98
N PRO A 97 -19.32 -0.95 6.09
CA PRO A 97 -17.86 -0.92 6.14
C PRO A 97 -17.26 -1.90 5.14
N ASP A 98 -16.26 -1.44 4.42
CA ASP A 98 -15.48 -2.24 3.49
C ASP A 98 -14.28 -2.83 4.26
N TYR A 99 -14.33 -4.14 4.55
CA TYR A 99 -13.29 -4.81 5.33
C TYR A 99 -12.18 -5.32 4.43
N ASP A 100 -11.10 -4.53 4.35
CA ASP A 100 -9.85 -4.95 3.73
C ASP A 100 -8.92 -5.52 4.79
N PHE A 101 -8.39 -6.72 4.60
CA PHE A 101 -7.45 -7.28 5.55
C PHE A 101 -6.38 -8.17 4.91
N PHE A 102 -5.19 -8.09 5.49
CA PHE A 102 -4.06 -8.93 5.13
C PHE A 102 -4.17 -10.31 5.75
N SER A 103 -3.74 -11.31 4.99
CA SER A 103 -3.71 -12.70 5.41
C SER A 103 -2.47 -13.41 4.88
N GLU A 104 -1.93 -14.36 5.67
CA GLU A 104 -0.87 -15.26 5.19
C GLU A 104 -1.42 -16.35 4.23
N THR A 105 -2.73 -16.64 4.30
CA THR A 105 -3.42 -17.64 3.47
C THR A 105 -4.73 -17.11 2.90
N PRO A 106 -4.70 -16.04 2.11
CA PRO A 106 -5.90 -15.29 1.73
C PRO A 106 -6.92 -16.12 0.94
N LEU A 107 -6.47 -17.01 0.06
CA LEU A 107 -7.35 -17.90 -0.69
C LEU A 107 -8.12 -18.86 0.22
N ALA A 108 -7.44 -19.41 1.25
CA ALA A 108 -8.08 -20.30 2.20
C ALA A 108 -9.09 -19.56 3.09
N HIS A 109 -8.71 -18.36 3.56
CA HIS A 109 -9.59 -17.51 4.37
C HIS A 109 -10.80 -17.01 3.59
N ALA A 110 -10.66 -16.68 2.31
CA ALA A 110 -11.80 -16.29 1.46
C ALA A 110 -12.84 -17.42 1.33
N LYS A 111 -12.36 -18.66 1.17
CA LYS A 111 -13.25 -19.83 1.13
C LYS A 111 -13.87 -20.12 2.51
N GLU A 112 -13.08 -20.02 3.59
CA GLU A 112 -13.57 -20.25 4.95
C GLU A 112 -14.66 -19.25 5.32
N LEU A 113 -14.45 -17.96 5.03
CA LEU A 113 -15.44 -16.92 5.29
C LEU A 113 -16.72 -17.15 4.46
N ALA A 114 -16.60 -17.51 3.18
CA ALA A 114 -17.74 -17.86 2.35
C ALA A 114 -18.48 -19.09 2.90
N ASP A 115 -17.78 -20.13 3.34
CA ASP A 115 -18.38 -21.32 3.96
C ASP A 115 -19.16 -20.96 5.25
N GLN A 116 -18.65 -20.01 6.07
CA GLN A 116 -19.33 -19.54 7.28
C GLN A 116 -20.64 -18.82 6.96
N PHE A 117 -20.65 -17.92 5.99
CA PHE A 117 -21.89 -17.26 5.54
C PHE A 117 -22.91 -18.26 5.01
N TYR A 118 -22.47 -19.22 4.20
CA TYR A 118 -23.37 -20.27 3.69
C TYR A 118 -23.94 -21.16 4.80
N ALA A 119 -23.11 -21.52 5.77
CA ALA A 119 -23.54 -22.32 6.94
C ALA A 119 -24.55 -21.56 7.84
N LYS A 120 -24.47 -20.22 7.86
CA LYS A 120 -25.44 -19.35 8.57
C LYS A 120 -26.80 -19.30 7.87
N GLY A 121 -26.86 -19.65 6.57
CA GLY A 121 -28.10 -19.70 5.80
C GLY A 121 -28.20 -18.74 4.61
N TYR A 122 -27.13 -17.97 4.33
CA TYR A 122 -27.07 -17.13 3.13
C TYR A 122 -26.89 -17.99 1.87
N SER A 123 -27.73 -17.81 0.86
CA SER A 123 -27.72 -18.66 -0.35
C SER A 123 -26.77 -18.14 -1.43
N ASP A 124 -26.70 -16.82 -1.61
CA ASP A 124 -25.93 -16.17 -2.67
C ASP A 124 -24.58 -15.72 -2.12
N VAL A 125 -23.67 -16.71 -1.92
CA VAL A 125 -22.33 -16.48 -1.39
C VAL A 125 -21.30 -16.88 -2.42
N GLU A 126 -20.39 -15.96 -2.74
CA GLU A 126 -19.31 -16.17 -3.69
C GLU A 126 -17.96 -15.66 -3.12
N ALA A 127 -16.90 -16.45 -3.23
CA ALA A 127 -15.53 -15.98 -3.10
C ALA A 127 -14.84 -16.06 -4.46
N LYS A 128 -14.23 -14.96 -4.90
CA LYS A 128 -13.57 -14.87 -6.21
C LYS A 128 -12.27 -14.07 -6.16
N SER A 129 -11.36 -14.34 -7.11
CA SER A 129 -10.14 -13.56 -7.26
C SER A 129 -10.47 -12.12 -7.65
N GLY A 130 -9.84 -11.15 -6.99
CA GLY A 130 -9.88 -9.73 -7.32
C GLY A 130 -9.22 -9.42 -8.67
N VAL A 131 -9.08 -8.14 -8.99
CA VAL A 131 -8.36 -7.68 -10.17
C VAL A 131 -6.87 -7.97 -10.01
N HIS A 132 -6.34 -7.70 -8.83
CA HIS A 132 -4.93 -7.94 -8.48
C HIS A 132 -4.70 -9.38 -8.04
N ASN A 133 -3.56 -9.92 -8.42
CA ASN A 133 -3.17 -11.26 -7.97
C ASN A 133 -2.94 -11.27 -6.46
N GLY A 134 -3.43 -12.31 -5.79
CA GLY A 134 -3.31 -12.45 -4.34
C GLY A 134 -4.41 -11.74 -3.54
N THR A 135 -5.34 -11.03 -4.19
CA THR A 135 -6.53 -10.46 -3.55
C THR A 135 -7.76 -11.30 -3.88
N TYR A 136 -8.56 -11.61 -2.87
CA TYR A 136 -9.79 -12.40 -2.99
C TYR A 136 -10.94 -11.64 -2.34
N LYS A 137 -12.05 -11.54 -3.07
CA LYS A 137 -13.25 -10.83 -2.64
C LYS A 137 -14.34 -11.82 -2.22
N VAL A 138 -14.99 -11.55 -1.12
CA VAL A 138 -16.14 -12.33 -0.63
C VAL A 138 -17.40 -11.50 -0.76
N PHE A 139 -18.40 -12.05 -1.43
CA PHE A 139 -19.71 -11.43 -1.64
C PHE A 139 -20.79 -12.26 -0.97
N VAL A 140 -21.76 -11.59 -0.37
CA VAL A 140 -22.98 -12.17 0.18
C VAL A 140 -24.17 -11.38 -0.32
N ASN A 141 -25.15 -12.03 -0.95
CA ASN A 141 -26.29 -11.36 -1.57
C ASN A 141 -25.88 -10.20 -2.50
N PHE A 142 -24.80 -10.41 -3.28
CA PHE A 142 -24.16 -9.43 -4.17
C PHE A 142 -23.52 -8.23 -3.47
N ILE A 143 -23.50 -8.17 -2.14
CA ILE A 143 -22.83 -7.13 -1.35
C ILE A 143 -21.38 -7.57 -1.13
N PRO A 144 -20.38 -6.73 -1.45
CA PRO A 144 -18.98 -7.01 -1.10
C PRO A 144 -18.82 -6.90 0.42
N MET A 145 -18.35 -7.98 1.05
CA MET A 145 -18.20 -8.04 2.50
C MET A 145 -16.75 -7.98 2.95
N ALA A 146 -15.82 -8.48 2.14
CA ALA A 146 -14.41 -8.50 2.49
C ALA A 146 -13.51 -8.60 1.26
N ASP A 147 -12.39 -7.87 1.31
CA ASP A 147 -11.26 -7.98 0.42
C ASP A 147 -10.07 -8.56 1.20
N ILE A 148 -9.65 -9.78 0.85
CA ILE A 148 -8.62 -10.53 1.56
C ILE A 148 -7.37 -10.58 0.71
N THR A 149 -6.29 -9.96 1.19
CA THR A 149 -5.10 -9.74 0.39
C THR A 149 -3.87 -10.46 0.98
N ALA A 150 -3.10 -11.09 0.09
CA ALA A 150 -1.81 -11.66 0.46
C ALA A 150 -0.82 -10.58 0.85
N LEU A 151 -0.09 -10.77 1.94
CA LEU A 151 1.04 -9.93 2.29
C LEU A 151 2.29 -10.79 2.44
N HIS A 152 3.44 -10.25 2.04
CA HIS A 152 4.72 -10.94 2.24
C HIS A 152 4.88 -11.33 3.72
N LYS A 153 5.34 -12.56 3.98
CA LYS A 153 5.38 -13.13 5.33
C LYS A 153 6.13 -12.27 6.35
N ASP A 154 7.26 -11.70 5.94
CA ASP A 154 8.07 -10.89 6.85
C ASP A 154 7.42 -9.54 7.14
N LEU A 155 6.77 -8.93 6.16
CA LEU A 155 5.94 -7.72 6.35
C LEU A 155 4.75 -8.03 7.27
N TYR A 156 4.06 -9.15 7.05
CA TYR A 156 2.92 -9.54 7.88
C TYR A 156 3.32 -9.68 9.35
N LYS A 157 4.44 -10.35 9.63
CA LYS A 157 4.98 -10.50 11.00
C LYS A 157 5.37 -9.16 11.61
N SER A 158 6.06 -8.30 10.84
CA SER A 158 6.50 -6.99 11.31
C SER A 158 5.31 -6.09 11.64
N ILE A 159 4.30 -6.03 10.76
CA ILE A 159 3.08 -5.25 10.96
C ILE A 159 2.29 -5.80 12.15
N LYS A 160 2.17 -7.13 12.26
CA LYS A 160 1.42 -7.79 13.35
C LYS A 160 1.99 -7.45 14.72
N LYS A 161 3.30 -7.33 14.84
CA LYS A 161 4.00 -6.97 16.08
C LYS A 161 3.58 -5.60 16.61
N ASP A 162 3.37 -4.64 15.71
CA ASP A 162 3.06 -3.25 16.03
C ASP A 162 1.56 -2.90 15.79
N ALA A 163 0.72 -3.92 15.52
CA ALA A 163 -0.70 -3.73 15.22
C ALA A 163 -1.45 -3.13 16.40
N ILE A 164 -2.41 -2.26 16.10
CA ILE A 164 -3.34 -1.72 17.11
C ILE A 164 -4.48 -2.72 17.27
N VAL A 165 -4.84 -3.03 18.51
CA VAL A 165 -5.94 -3.93 18.84
C VAL A 165 -7.13 -3.13 19.38
N ILE A 166 -8.28 -3.22 18.69
CA ILE A 166 -9.55 -2.63 19.15
C ILE A 166 -10.63 -3.71 19.05
N ASP A 167 -11.34 -3.95 20.12
CA ASP A 167 -12.40 -4.99 20.21
C ASP A 167 -11.95 -6.38 19.74
N GLY A 168 -10.66 -6.72 19.96
CA GLY A 168 -10.06 -7.98 19.57
C GLY A 168 -9.68 -8.10 18.09
N ILE A 169 -9.89 -7.07 17.29
CA ILE A 169 -9.51 -6.98 15.88
C ILE A 169 -8.15 -6.26 15.76
N LEU A 170 -7.28 -6.80 14.90
CA LEU A 170 -5.98 -6.22 14.62
C LEU A 170 -6.10 -5.19 13.49
N TYR A 171 -5.57 -4.00 13.71
CA TYR A 171 -5.48 -2.93 12.72
C TYR A 171 -4.03 -2.58 12.42
N THR A 172 -3.77 -2.31 11.15
CA THR A 172 -2.43 -1.92 10.65
C THR A 172 -1.90 -0.69 11.39
N PRO A 173 -0.61 -0.66 11.78
CA PRO A 173 -0.01 0.45 12.51
C PRO A 173 -0.09 1.77 11.72
N PRO A 174 -0.22 2.94 12.40
CA PRO A 174 -0.37 4.25 11.75
C PRO A 174 0.74 4.58 10.75
N ASN A 175 1.99 4.18 11.02
CA ASN A 175 3.11 4.47 10.11
C ASN A 175 3.01 3.65 8.80
N TYR A 176 2.51 2.43 8.84
CA TYR A 176 2.27 1.65 7.62
C TYR A 176 1.09 2.22 6.82
N LEU A 177 -0.01 2.58 7.48
CA LEU A 177 -1.14 3.26 6.83
C LEU A 177 -0.70 4.59 6.19
N ARG A 178 0.14 5.35 6.89
CA ARG A 178 0.73 6.60 6.38
C ARG A 178 1.63 6.34 5.18
N MET A 179 2.49 5.33 5.26
CA MET A 179 3.35 4.90 4.15
C MET A 179 2.53 4.62 2.90
N SER A 180 1.46 3.85 3.02
CA SER A 180 0.56 3.50 1.92
C SER A 180 -0.07 4.74 1.27
N MET A 181 -0.52 5.71 2.08
CA MET A 181 -1.10 6.96 1.59
C MET A 181 -0.07 7.85 0.89
N PHE A 182 1.15 7.97 1.42
CA PHE A 182 2.22 8.70 0.74
C PHE A 182 2.62 8.04 -0.58
N LEU A 183 2.67 6.71 -0.61
CA LEU A 183 2.96 5.97 -1.83
C LEU A 183 1.91 6.27 -2.91
N GLU A 184 0.62 6.33 -2.56
CA GLU A 184 -0.45 6.66 -3.51
C GLU A 184 -0.34 8.13 -3.98
N LEU A 185 -0.11 9.09 -3.08
CA LEU A 185 0.07 10.50 -3.42
C LEU A 185 1.34 10.77 -4.25
N SER A 186 2.31 9.87 -4.26
CA SER A 186 3.55 9.98 -5.02
C SER A 186 3.45 9.48 -6.47
N ARG A 187 2.28 8.96 -6.90
CA ARG A 187 2.08 8.28 -8.19
C ARG A 187 1.16 9.09 -9.12
N PRO A 188 1.67 10.06 -9.89
CA PRO A 188 0.83 10.90 -10.76
C PRO A 188 0.20 10.14 -11.92
N ASN A 189 0.71 8.98 -12.29
CA ASN A 189 0.14 8.11 -13.32
C ASN A 189 -0.79 7.03 -12.72
N GLY A 190 -1.04 7.06 -11.41
CA GLY A 190 -2.03 6.24 -10.74
C GLY A 190 -3.44 6.85 -10.78
N ASP A 191 -4.34 6.40 -9.90
CA ASP A 191 -5.70 6.96 -9.81
C ASP A 191 -5.71 8.27 -8.98
N VAL A 192 -5.39 9.37 -9.64
CA VAL A 192 -5.36 10.72 -9.02
C VAL A 192 -6.74 11.18 -8.54
N SER A 193 -7.84 10.59 -9.00
CA SER A 193 -9.18 10.93 -8.55
C SER A 193 -9.37 10.69 -7.06
N ARG A 194 -8.58 9.80 -6.48
CA ARG A 194 -8.59 9.45 -5.05
C ARG A 194 -7.73 10.35 -4.17
N TRP A 195 -6.83 11.17 -4.74
CA TRP A 195 -5.86 11.94 -3.98
C TRP A 195 -6.49 12.85 -2.92
N GLU A 196 -7.62 13.50 -3.23
CA GLU A 196 -8.32 14.32 -2.24
C GLU A 196 -8.79 13.50 -1.03
N LYS A 197 -9.41 12.35 -1.28
CA LYS A 197 -9.86 11.40 -0.24
C LYS A 197 -8.67 10.92 0.60
N ILE A 198 -7.58 10.53 -0.05
CA ILE A 198 -6.35 10.05 0.60
C ILE A 198 -5.73 11.15 1.47
N LEU A 199 -5.62 12.37 0.95
CA LEU A 199 -5.04 13.50 1.69
C LEU A 199 -5.88 13.87 2.92
N LYS A 200 -7.21 13.83 2.82
CA LYS A 200 -8.11 14.04 3.97
C LYS A 200 -7.86 13.00 5.06
N ARG A 201 -7.75 11.71 4.69
CA ARG A 201 -7.46 10.61 5.63
C ARG A 201 -6.07 10.74 6.25
N LEU A 202 -5.07 11.08 5.45
CA LEU A 202 -3.70 11.32 5.92
C LEU A 202 -3.65 12.49 6.92
N THR A 203 -4.39 13.55 6.67
CA THR A 203 -4.49 14.70 7.58
C THR A 203 -5.09 14.32 8.93
N LEU A 204 -6.17 13.52 8.94
CA LEU A 204 -6.76 12.99 10.16
C LEU A 204 -5.79 12.07 10.91
N LEU A 205 -5.16 11.14 10.19
CA LEU A 205 -4.17 10.23 10.79
C LEU A 205 -3.01 11.00 11.42
N ASN A 206 -2.47 12.01 10.74
CA ASN A 206 -1.38 12.84 11.26
C ASN A 206 -1.78 13.69 12.48
N LYS A 207 -3.04 14.09 12.58
CA LYS A 207 -3.57 14.84 13.73
C LYS A 207 -3.61 13.98 15.00
N TYR A 208 -4.09 12.75 14.91
CA TYR A 208 -4.29 11.87 16.07
C TYR A 208 -3.12 10.92 16.34
N TYR A 209 -2.40 10.55 15.31
CA TYR A 209 -1.19 9.74 15.36
C TYR A 209 -0.03 10.47 14.68
N PRO A 210 0.51 11.53 15.29
CA PRO A 210 1.56 12.34 14.66
C PRO A 210 2.81 11.47 14.37
N LEU A 211 3.45 11.77 13.25
CA LEU A 211 4.76 11.17 12.93
C LEU A 211 5.80 11.77 13.87
N LYS A 212 6.22 11.01 14.85
CA LYS A 212 7.21 11.40 15.85
C LYS A 212 8.28 10.34 15.99
N ALA A 213 9.52 10.79 16.08
CA ALA A 213 10.68 10.00 16.47
C ALA A 213 11.14 10.43 17.86
N ASN A 214 11.82 9.54 18.54
CA ASN A 214 12.39 9.82 19.86
C ASN A 214 13.87 10.21 19.68
N ASP A 215 14.33 11.20 20.45
CA ASP A 215 15.78 11.52 20.62
C ASP A 215 16.59 11.68 19.31
N CYS A 216 16.05 12.31 18.27
CA CYS A 216 16.75 12.53 17.00
C CYS A 216 18.12 13.22 17.15
N HIS A 217 18.36 13.92 18.25
CA HIS A 217 19.67 14.54 18.56
C HIS A 217 20.78 13.54 18.88
N LYS A 218 20.42 12.29 19.22
CA LYS A 218 21.37 11.20 19.53
C LYS A 218 21.61 10.28 18.35
N VAL A 219 20.88 10.47 17.26
CA VAL A 219 20.94 9.61 16.09
C VAL A 219 22.05 10.08 15.17
N ASP A 220 22.96 9.18 14.82
CA ASP A 220 23.90 9.40 13.74
C ASP A 220 23.21 9.17 12.39
N PHE A 221 23.07 10.22 11.60
CA PHE A 221 22.45 10.18 10.28
C PHE A 221 23.42 9.70 9.20
N GLN A 222 24.68 9.50 9.55
CA GLN A 222 25.72 9.13 8.60
C GLN A 222 26.04 7.64 8.67
N ARG A 223 26.33 7.05 7.52
CA ARG A 223 27.08 5.83 7.47
C ARG A 223 28.54 6.23 7.62
N GLN A 224 29.19 5.81 8.70
CA GLN A 224 30.63 6.02 8.86
C GLN A 224 31.35 5.22 7.77
N LEU A 225 32.22 5.90 7.03
CA LEU A 225 33.13 5.27 6.07
C LEU A 225 34.45 4.98 6.81
N ASP A 226 34.64 3.72 7.20
CA ASP A 226 35.81 3.32 8.01
C ASP A 226 37.11 3.22 7.20
N SER A 227 36.99 3.07 5.88
CA SER A 227 38.13 2.70 5.03
C SER A 227 38.52 3.73 3.97
N ALA A 228 37.82 4.87 3.86
CA ALA A 228 38.05 5.80 2.76
C ALA A 228 38.96 6.98 3.14
N ASN A 229 40.27 6.84 2.87
CA ASN A 229 41.22 7.98 2.91
C ASN A 229 40.83 9.13 1.93
N ASP A 230 39.93 8.89 0.99
CA ASP A 230 39.46 9.82 -0.06
C ASP A 230 37.91 9.90 -0.09
N SER A 231 37.25 10.04 1.05
CA SER A 231 35.76 10.01 1.16
C SER A 231 35.08 11.09 0.30
N GLU A 232 35.68 12.28 0.18
CA GLU A 232 35.15 13.37 -0.64
C GLU A 232 35.24 13.03 -2.13
N LYS A 233 36.38 12.51 -2.60
CA LYS A 233 36.54 12.07 -4.00
C LYS A 233 35.58 10.95 -4.33
N LEU A 234 35.43 9.97 -3.42
CA LEU A 234 34.49 8.87 -3.55
C LEU A 234 33.05 9.39 -3.73
N HIS A 235 32.64 10.32 -2.86
CA HIS A 235 31.34 10.95 -2.93
C HIS A 235 31.07 11.63 -4.30
N PHE A 236 32.00 12.45 -4.79
CA PHE A 236 31.82 13.14 -6.07
C PHE A 236 31.78 12.18 -7.27
N VAL A 237 32.60 11.14 -7.27
CA VAL A 237 32.59 10.13 -8.36
C VAL A 237 31.24 9.43 -8.43
N ILE A 238 30.68 9.02 -7.30
CA ILE A 238 29.39 8.35 -7.24
C ILE A 238 28.27 9.32 -7.64
N ARG A 239 28.23 10.51 -7.03
CA ARG A 239 27.23 11.56 -7.33
C ARG A 239 27.17 11.87 -8.83
N ASP A 240 28.33 12.15 -9.42
CA ASP A 240 28.41 12.55 -10.82
C ASP A 240 28.07 11.40 -11.78
N SER A 241 28.43 10.18 -11.42
CA SER A 241 28.00 8.98 -12.16
C SER A 241 26.46 8.83 -12.15
N PHE A 242 25.84 8.99 -11.00
CA PHE A 242 24.37 8.93 -10.88
C PHE A 242 23.67 10.08 -11.62
N ILE A 243 24.18 11.31 -11.52
CA ILE A 243 23.62 12.46 -12.26
C ILE A 243 23.69 12.21 -13.77
N LYS A 244 24.81 11.68 -14.27
CA LYS A 244 24.98 11.36 -15.69
C LYS A 244 23.99 10.29 -16.16
N GLN A 245 23.64 9.33 -15.31
CA GLN A 245 22.69 8.29 -15.61
C GLN A 245 21.22 8.74 -15.46
N GLY A 246 20.97 9.94 -14.94
CA GLY A 246 19.63 10.51 -14.81
C GLY A 246 18.74 9.81 -13.80
N VAL A 247 19.33 9.27 -12.72
CA VAL A 247 18.62 8.64 -11.61
C VAL A 247 17.72 9.63 -10.87
N VAL A 248 16.82 9.13 -10.06
CA VAL A 248 16.09 9.93 -9.07
C VAL A 248 16.67 9.67 -7.69
N PHE A 249 17.24 10.70 -7.08
CA PHE A 249 17.79 10.62 -5.74
C PHE A 249 16.67 10.64 -4.70
N PHE A 250 16.77 9.73 -3.74
CA PHE A 250 16.01 9.77 -2.48
C PHE A 250 16.98 9.41 -1.32
N GLY A 251 16.54 9.18 -0.12
CA GLY A 251 17.47 8.82 0.95
C GLY A 251 18.34 9.98 1.47
N GLY A 252 19.53 9.67 1.96
CA GLY A 252 20.39 10.61 2.67
C GLY A 252 20.81 11.83 1.86
N TYR A 253 21.30 11.63 0.64
CA TYR A 253 21.68 12.73 -0.24
C TYR A 253 20.51 13.65 -0.58
N ALA A 254 19.37 13.10 -0.93
CA ALA A 254 18.17 13.89 -1.19
C ALA A 254 17.72 14.67 0.07
N THR A 255 17.75 14.05 1.25
CA THR A 255 17.45 14.71 2.52
C THR A 255 18.38 15.89 2.80
N SER A 256 19.67 15.75 2.48
CA SER A 256 20.63 16.86 2.62
C SER A 256 20.29 18.07 1.74
N LEU A 257 19.73 17.84 0.54
CA LEU A 257 19.27 18.92 -0.34
C LEU A 257 18.04 19.68 0.23
N TYR A 258 17.21 19.00 1.03
CA TYR A 258 16.11 19.62 1.77
C TYR A 258 16.57 20.35 3.04
N SER A 259 17.81 20.14 3.51
CA SER A 259 18.33 20.70 4.77
C SER A 259 18.21 22.20 4.89
N ARG A 260 18.31 22.94 3.77
CA ARG A 260 18.13 24.41 3.73
C ARG A 260 16.76 24.89 4.20
N TYR A 261 15.76 24.02 4.23
CA TYR A 261 14.40 24.32 4.70
C TYR A 261 14.15 23.82 6.13
N MET A 262 15.13 23.16 6.72
CA MET A 262 15.08 22.59 8.08
C MET A 262 15.46 23.63 9.14
N SER A 263 15.13 23.33 10.40
CA SER A 263 15.66 24.07 11.56
C SER A 263 17.19 23.95 11.65
N ARG A 264 17.82 24.81 12.45
CA ARG A 264 19.28 24.78 12.62
C ARG A 264 19.78 23.41 13.10
N ASP A 265 19.08 22.82 14.08
CA ASP A 265 19.48 21.54 14.68
C ASP A 265 19.28 20.37 13.71
N GLN A 266 18.13 20.34 13.01
CA GLN A 266 17.90 19.35 11.96
C GLN A 266 18.93 19.44 10.81
N ARG A 267 19.27 20.68 10.40
CA ARG A 267 20.28 20.91 9.37
C ARG A 267 21.65 20.40 9.79
N HIS A 268 22.04 20.64 11.04
CA HIS A 268 23.32 20.15 11.55
C HIS A 268 23.35 18.62 11.53
N ALA A 269 22.28 17.96 11.91
CA ALA A 269 22.17 16.50 11.92
C ALA A 269 22.39 15.86 10.52
N VAL A 270 21.92 16.51 9.45
CA VAL A 270 22.02 15.98 8.06
C VAL A 270 23.14 16.61 7.23
N SER A 271 24.09 17.33 7.86
CA SER A 271 25.11 18.13 7.15
C SER A 271 26.35 17.35 6.71
N ASN A 272 26.55 16.14 7.23
CA ASN A 272 27.71 15.33 6.91
C ASN A 272 27.57 14.63 5.53
N ILE A 273 28.59 13.86 5.13
CA ILE A 273 28.58 13.18 3.81
C ILE A 273 27.41 12.20 3.74
N PRO A 274 26.39 12.48 2.92
CA PRO A 274 25.22 11.63 2.82
C PRO A 274 25.50 10.40 1.97
N ASP A 275 24.86 9.30 2.34
CA ASP A 275 24.76 8.11 1.52
C ASP A 275 23.79 8.32 0.34
N PHE A 276 23.98 7.52 -0.69
CA PHE A 276 23.17 7.59 -1.89
C PHE A 276 22.13 6.45 -1.93
N ASP A 277 20.88 6.81 -2.00
CA ASP A 277 19.77 5.93 -2.39
C ASP A 277 19.15 6.50 -3.64
N VAL A 278 19.07 5.71 -4.71
CA VAL A 278 18.58 6.17 -6.02
C VAL A 278 17.61 5.18 -6.64
N LEU A 279 16.69 5.71 -7.46
CA LEU A 279 15.82 4.91 -8.31
C LEU A 279 16.40 4.85 -9.72
N HIS A 280 16.48 3.63 -10.28
CA HIS A 280 16.84 3.40 -11.67
C HIS A 280 16.08 2.19 -12.25
N GLU A 281 15.55 2.30 -13.48
CA GLU A 281 14.75 1.23 -14.11
C GLU A 281 15.55 -0.06 -14.34
N ASP A 282 16.84 0.07 -14.60
CA ASP A 282 17.81 -1.03 -14.68
C ASP A 282 18.88 -0.85 -13.59
N PRO A 283 18.59 -1.25 -12.33
CA PRO A 283 19.47 -1.00 -11.20
C PRO A 283 20.81 -1.77 -11.28
N GLU A 284 20.83 -2.94 -11.93
CA GLU A 284 22.04 -3.72 -12.13
C GLU A 284 23.01 -2.99 -13.04
N LYS A 285 22.53 -2.54 -14.20
CA LYS A 285 23.33 -1.76 -15.14
C LYS A 285 23.85 -0.48 -14.48
N CYS A 286 22.98 0.22 -13.76
CA CYS A 286 23.35 1.44 -13.06
C CYS A 286 24.47 1.20 -12.04
N ALA A 287 24.35 0.18 -11.22
CA ALA A 287 25.36 -0.17 -10.22
C ALA A 287 26.72 -0.55 -10.87
N ASN A 288 26.67 -1.32 -11.97
CA ASN A 288 27.87 -1.69 -12.72
C ASN A 288 28.59 -0.47 -13.30
N GLU A 289 27.88 0.50 -13.89
CA GLU A 289 28.47 1.74 -14.40
C GLU A 289 29.13 2.57 -13.30
N VAL A 290 28.53 2.65 -12.09
CA VAL A 290 29.17 3.31 -10.94
C VAL A 290 30.46 2.61 -10.55
N VAL A 291 30.45 1.28 -10.44
CA VAL A 291 31.62 0.48 -10.08
C VAL A 291 32.75 0.65 -11.11
N GLU A 292 32.43 0.71 -12.39
CA GLU A 292 33.42 0.98 -13.43
C GLU A 292 34.08 2.37 -13.28
N GLN A 293 33.29 3.40 -12.96
CA GLN A 293 33.82 4.74 -12.71
C GLN A 293 34.70 4.75 -11.45
N LEU A 294 34.29 4.08 -10.39
CA LEU A 294 35.08 3.94 -9.16
C LEU A 294 36.44 3.28 -9.43
N LYS A 295 36.45 2.18 -10.19
CA LYS A 295 37.69 1.48 -10.57
C LYS A 295 38.61 2.38 -11.40
N LYS A 296 38.08 3.16 -12.36
CA LYS A 296 38.87 4.13 -13.15
C LYS A 296 39.49 5.22 -12.28
N GLN A 297 38.91 5.54 -11.12
CA GLN A 297 39.39 6.54 -10.18
C GLN A 297 40.28 5.96 -9.07
N GLY A 298 40.64 4.67 -9.16
CA GLY A 298 41.58 4.01 -8.26
C GLY A 298 40.92 3.25 -7.10
N PHE A 299 39.58 3.20 -6.99
CA PHE A 299 38.89 2.41 -5.96
C PHE A 299 38.74 0.96 -6.42
N ALA A 300 39.78 0.16 -6.22
CA ALA A 300 39.85 -1.21 -6.76
C ALA A 300 38.95 -2.22 -6.02
N LYS A 301 38.76 -2.06 -4.71
CA LYS A 301 37.99 -2.99 -3.87
C LYS A 301 36.51 -2.66 -3.89
N THR A 302 35.86 -2.88 -5.04
CA THR A 302 34.41 -2.62 -5.20
C THR A 302 33.63 -3.93 -5.29
N LYS A 303 32.43 -3.96 -4.72
CA LYS A 303 31.51 -5.10 -4.75
C LYS A 303 30.07 -4.62 -4.98
N ILE A 304 29.30 -5.40 -5.74
CA ILE A 304 27.85 -5.23 -5.88
C ILE A 304 27.16 -6.41 -5.21
N ILE A 305 26.12 -6.14 -4.43
CA ILE A 305 25.33 -7.16 -3.74
C ILE A 305 23.88 -6.95 -4.15
N LEU A 306 23.23 -8.01 -4.64
CA LEU A 306 21.82 -8.03 -4.98
C LEU A 306 21.00 -8.38 -3.75
N TYR A 307 19.94 -7.63 -3.52
CA TYR A 307 18.88 -7.93 -2.57
C TYR A 307 17.55 -8.13 -3.28
N ASP A 308 16.85 -9.20 -2.95
CA ASP A 308 15.52 -9.50 -3.46
C ASP A 308 14.48 -8.51 -2.89
N ALA A 309 13.37 -8.38 -3.62
CA ALA A 309 12.25 -7.56 -3.16
C ALA A 309 11.61 -8.14 -1.89
N ILE A 310 11.16 -7.28 -0.99
CA ILE A 310 10.38 -7.64 0.20
C ILE A 310 8.93 -7.24 -0.06
N GLY A 311 8.15 -8.20 -0.53
CA GLY A 311 6.78 -7.95 -0.97
C GLY A 311 6.73 -6.90 -2.08
N GLU A 312 5.72 -6.05 -2.02
CA GLU A 312 5.51 -4.94 -2.98
C GLU A 312 5.93 -3.58 -2.40
N VAL A 313 6.59 -3.59 -1.26
CA VAL A 313 6.90 -2.39 -0.48
C VAL A 313 8.36 -1.99 -0.63
N VAL A 314 9.29 -2.96 -0.63
CA VAL A 314 10.71 -2.72 -0.90
C VAL A 314 11.09 -3.44 -2.18
N PRO A 315 11.50 -2.70 -3.23
CA PRO A 315 11.86 -3.30 -4.51
C PRO A 315 13.19 -4.04 -4.46
N VAL A 316 13.45 -4.83 -5.49
CA VAL A 316 14.80 -5.33 -5.79
C VAL A 316 15.77 -4.18 -5.83
N HIS A 317 16.93 -4.33 -5.19
CA HIS A 317 17.95 -3.30 -5.14
C HIS A 317 19.36 -3.89 -5.09
N TYR A 318 20.30 -3.05 -5.46
CA TYR A 318 21.72 -3.37 -5.51
C TYR A 318 22.49 -2.46 -4.56
N GLU A 319 23.25 -3.06 -3.66
CA GLU A 319 24.16 -2.36 -2.78
C GLU A 319 25.54 -2.27 -3.44
N ILE A 320 26.14 -1.09 -3.45
CA ILE A 320 27.50 -0.85 -3.89
C ILE A 320 28.38 -0.65 -2.67
N ARG A 321 29.43 -1.46 -2.57
CA ARG A 321 30.43 -1.37 -1.50
C ARG A 321 31.81 -1.01 -2.07
N VAL A 322 32.57 -0.24 -1.27
CA VAL A 322 33.98 0.03 -1.47
C VAL A 322 34.72 -0.43 -0.22
N GLY A 323 35.55 -1.46 -0.33
CA GLY A 323 36.08 -2.16 0.83
C GLY A 323 34.97 -2.81 1.65
N THR A 324 34.84 -2.39 2.91
CA THR A 324 33.76 -2.80 3.83
C THR A 324 32.57 -1.85 3.83
N ASP A 325 32.75 -0.64 3.26
CA ASP A 325 31.78 0.43 3.38
C ASP A 325 30.72 0.35 2.31
N THR A 326 29.46 0.44 2.71
CA THR A 326 28.32 0.66 1.81
C THR A 326 28.30 2.12 1.38
N VAL A 327 28.38 2.37 0.09
CA VAL A 327 28.43 3.74 -0.47
C VAL A 327 27.15 4.16 -1.19
N ALA A 328 26.38 3.20 -1.71
CA ALA A 328 25.12 3.49 -2.34
C ALA A 328 24.18 2.27 -2.41
N PHE A 329 22.88 2.54 -2.55
CA PHE A 329 21.88 1.59 -2.99
C PHE A 329 21.18 2.07 -4.26
N VAL A 330 20.95 1.17 -5.20
CA VAL A 330 20.22 1.41 -6.44
C VAL A 330 18.98 0.56 -6.45
N TYR A 331 17.82 1.19 -6.36
CA TYR A 331 16.51 0.53 -6.28
C TYR A 331 15.79 0.55 -7.62
N LYS A 332 15.09 -0.54 -7.95
CA LYS A 332 14.14 -0.54 -9.06
C LYS A 332 12.88 0.22 -8.65
N PRO A 333 12.37 1.19 -9.44
CA PRO A 333 11.12 1.85 -9.09
C PRO A 333 9.95 0.86 -9.10
N ILE A 334 9.10 0.90 -8.07
CA ILE A 334 7.90 0.04 -7.96
C ILE A 334 6.67 0.63 -8.67
N ALA A 335 6.75 1.89 -9.00
CA ALA A 335 5.72 2.64 -9.71
C ALA A 335 6.35 3.84 -10.44
N CYS A 336 5.54 4.68 -11.08
CA CYS A 336 6.02 5.99 -11.55
C CYS A 336 6.04 6.97 -10.38
N HIS A 337 7.17 7.04 -9.66
CA HIS A 337 7.35 7.91 -8.49
C HIS A 337 7.65 9.34 -8.89
N ASN A 338 6.95 10.29 -8.29
CA ASN A 338 7.15 11.69 -8.62
C ASN A 338 8.46 12.26 -8.07
N TYR A 339 9.03 13.22 -8.84
CA TYR A 339 10.26 13.91 -8.50
C TYR A 339 10.19 15.39 -8.89
N ASN A 340 11.09 16.18 -8.34
CA ASN A 340 11.37 17.55 -8.77
C ASN A 340 12.76 17.60 -9.41
N GLU A 341 12.93 18.46 -10.43
CA GLU A 341 14.22 18.71 -11.07
C GLU A 341 14.79 20.04 -10.57
N ILE A 342 16.05 20.02 -10.18
CA ILE A 342 16.79 21.21 -9.73
C ILE A 342 18.13 21.31 -10.47
N GLN A 343 18.75 22.48 -10.41
CA GLN A 343 20.11 22.72 -10.93
C GLN A 343 21.11 22.71 -9.79
N ILE A 344 22.14 21.87 -9.90
CA ILE A 344 23.30 21.84 -9.00
C ILE A 344 24.54 21.91 -9.86
N GLU A 345 25.37 22.94 -9.68
CA GLU A 345 26.62 23.13 -10.45
C GLU A 345 26.39 23.05 -11.96
N GLY A 346 25.27 23.60 -12.46
CA GLY A 346 24.89 23.57 -13.87
C GLY A 346 24.36 22.25 -14.41
N LYS A 347 24.30 21.20 -13.56
CA LYS A 347 23.78 19.89 -13.92
C LYS A 347 22.32 19.73 -13.44
N LYS A 348 21.48 19.09 -14.25
CA LYS A 348 20.12 18.73 -13.86
C LYS A 348 20.13 17.55 -12.91
N VAL A 349 19.52 17.69 -11.75
CA VAL A 349 19.41 16.67 -10.71
C VAL A 349 17.96 16.40 -10.40
N ARG A 350 17.54 15.15 -10.49
CA ARG A 350 16.20 14.69 -10.14
C ARG A 350 16.18 14.25 -8.71
N VAL A 351 15.31 14.85 -7.92
CA VAL A 351 15.17 14.57 -6.48
C VAL A 351 13.73 14.16 -6.21
N ALA A 352 13.54 13.03 -5.55
CA ALA A 352 12.21 12.55 -5.15
C ALA A 352 11.47 13.62 -4.35
N THR A 353 10.15 13.72 -4.53
CA THR A 353 9.33 14.57 -3.66
C THR A 353 9.34 14.04 -2.24
N ILE A 354 8.93 14.87 -1.29
CA ILE A 354 8.81 14.45 0.11
C ILE A 354 7.84 13.26 0.23
N ASP A 355 6.71 13.26 -0.47
CA ASP A 355 5.76 12.14 -0.46
C ASP A 355 6.43 10.83 -0.90
N THR A 356 7.21 10.84 -1.99
CA THR A 356 7.99 9.67 -2.43
C THR A 356 9.00 9.23 -1.36
N MET A 357 9.78 10.16 -0.79
CA MET A 357 10.77 9.82 0.22
C MET A 357 10.13 9.25 1.49
N LEU A 358 9.02 9.81 1.94
CA LEU A 358 8.27 9.32 3.11
C LEU A 358 7.70 7.93 2.86
N SER A 359 7.23 7.62 1.65
CA SER A 359 6.75 6.28 1.32
C SER A 359 7.86 5.23 1.49
N PHE A 360 9.09 5.50 1.05
CA PHE A 360 10.23 4.59 1.21
C PHE A 360 10.73 4.50 2.66
N TYR A 361 10.92 5.64 3.34
CA TYR A 361 11.41 5.62 4.72
C TYR A 361 10.48 4.86 5.66
N LEU A 362 9.18 5.09 5.54
CA LEU A 362 8.19 4.39 6.35
C LEU A 362 8.05 2.91 5.96
N ALA A 363 8.27 2.56 4.68
CA ALA A 363 8.30 1.17 4.24
C ALA A 363 9.46 0.40 4.89
N PHE A 364 10.64 1.00 4.93
CA PHE A 364 11.83 0.38 5.51
C PHE A 364 11.71 0.11 7.02
N LEU A 365 10.79 0.76 7.74
CA LEU A 365 10.51 0.46 9.15
C LEU A 365 9.97 -0.96 9.38
N TYR A 366 9.32 -1.54 8.37
CA TYR A 366 8.64 -2.84 8.45
C TYR A 366 9.39 -3.98 7.80
N THR A 367 10.62 -3.74 7.33
CA THR A 367 11.47 -4.77 6.77
C THR A 367 12.38 -5.34 7.85
N ASP A 368 12.41 -6.68 7.97
CA ASP A 368 13.32 -7.38 8.89
C ASP A 368 14.71 -7.59 8.27
N HIS A 369 15.06 -6.80 7.26
CA HIS A 369 16.41 -6.81 6.70
C HIS A 369 17.37 -6.21 7.74
N ASP A 370 18.40 -6.95 8.14
CA ASP A 370 19.35 -6.55 9.21
C ASP A 370 19.90 -5.14 9.02
N TYR A 371 20.10 -4.74 7.78
CA TYR A 371 20.53 -3.40 7.42
C TYR A 371 19.54 -2.32 7.82
N PHE A 372 18.23 -2.52 7.54
CA PHE A 372 17.20 -1.51 7.85
C PHE A 372 16.83 -1.53 9.34
N SER A 373 16.82 -2.68 9.99
CA SER A 373 16.45 -2.80 11.41
C SER A 373 17.39 -2.02 12.33
N GLN A 374 18.69 -1.96 12.01
CA GLN A 374 19.70 -1.18 12.76
C GLN A 374 19.47 0.32 12.70
N TYR A 375 18.74 0.82 11.69
CA TYR A 375 18.57 2.24 11.41
C TYR A 375 17.13 2.73 11.52
N LYS A 376 16.23 1.98 12.17
CA LYS A 376 14.80 2.35 12.29
C LYS A 376 14.61 3.76 12.86
N GLU A 377 15.32 4.09 13.93
CA GLU A 377 15.21 5.42 14.55
C GLU A 377 15.75 6.51 13.61
N ARG A 378 16.84 6.26 12.90
CA ARG A 378 17.38 7.16 11.87
C ARG A 378 16.34 7.42 10.76
N LEU A 379 15.72 6.38 10.23
CA LEU A 379 14.69 6.49 9.19
C LEU A 379 13.48 7.30 9.69
N LEU A 380 13.05 7.04 10.92
CA LEU A 380 11.92 7.74 11.52
C LEU A 380 12.22 9.22 11.75
N CYS A 381 13.43 9.55 12.20
CA CYS A 381 13.89 10.94 12.34
C CYS A 381 13.96 11.67 10.99
N MET A 382 14.53 11.03 9.96
CA MET A 382 14.56 11.61 8.61
C MET A 382 13.15 11.85 8.07
N ALA A 383 12.25 10.88 8.26
CA ALA A 383 10.85 11.03 7.87
C ALA A 383 10.18 12.21 8.59
N GLN A 384 10.40 12.36 9.90
CA GLN A 384 9.89 13.50 10.66
C GLN A 384 10.46 14.82 10.16
N PHE A 385 11.77 14.91 9.91
CA PHE A 385 12.39 16.15 9.42
C PHE A 385 11.81 16.60 8.07
N LEU A 386 11.62 15.66 7.14
CA LEU A 386 11.01 15.95 5.84
C LEU A 386 9.53 16.35 5.98
N PHE A 387 8.80 15.68 6.86
CA PHE A 387 7.41 16.04 7.14
C PHE A 387 7.30 17.43 7.76
N ASP A 388 8.20 17.82 8.67
CA ASP A 388 8.30 19.17 9.22
C ASP A 388 8.58 20.22 8.13
N VAL A 389 9.47 19.91 7.17
CA VAL A 389 9.75 20.76 6.01
C VAL A 389 8.49 20.99 5.19
N GLU A 390 7.75 19.93 4.89
CA GLU A 390 6.50 19.99 4.14
C GLU A 390 5.46 20.87 4.86
N GLN A 391 5.26 20.66 6.16
CA GLN A 391 4.29 21.41 6.96
C GLN A 391 4.63 22.90 7.05
N LYS A 392 5.89 23.22 7.33
CA LYS A 392 6.35 24.62 7.48
C LYS A 392 6.30 25.40 6.17
N ASN A 393 6.55 24.72 5.05
CA ASN A 393 6.66 25.36 3.73
C ASN A 393 5.45 25.09 2.82
N ARG A 394 4.31 24.71 3.37
CA ARG A 394 3.11 24.32 2.62
C ARG A 394 2.62 25.34 1.59
N LEU A 395 2.91 26.62 1.77
CA LEU A 395 2.54 27.69 0.84
C LEU A 395 3.54 27.85 -0.31
N SER A 396 4.72 27.25 -0.21
CA SER A 396 5.74 27.31 -1.26
C SER A 396 5.63 26.06 -2.15
N GLN A 397 5.29 26.28 -3.43
CA GLN A 397 5.14 25.20 -4.42
C GLN A 397 6.15 25.37 -5.55
N LYS A 398 7.44 25.59 -5.22
CA LYS A 398 8.55 25.81 -6.15
C LYS A 398 9.75 24.95 -5.83
N GLY A 399 10.47 24.51 -6.89
CA GLY A 399 11.69 23.71 -6.76
C GLY A 399 11.43 22.44 -5.96
N LEU A 400 12.27 22.13 -4.97
CA LEU A 400 12.12 20.94 -4.12
C LEU A 400 10.83 20.93 -3.28
N LEU A 401 10.25 22.08 -2.97
CA LEU A 401 9.03 22.19 -2.17
C LEU A 401 7.74 21.98 -3.01
N LYS A 402 7.84 21.78 -4.31
CA LYS A 402 6.68 21.45 -5.15
C LYS A 402 6.19 20.05 -4.80
N ARG A 403 5.01 19.99 -4.20
CA ARG A 403 4.27 18.77 -3.94
C ARG A 403 3.45 18.36 -5.17
N PHE A 404 3.01 17.14 -5.27
CA PHE A 404 2.19 16.63 -6.38
C PHE A 404 2.78 16.94 -7.77
N SER A 405 4.09 16.76 -7.91
CA SER A 405 4.76 16.88 -9.21
C SER A 405 4.20 15.85 -10.19
N LEU A 406 3.92 16.29 -11.43
CA LEU A 406 3.48 15.39 -12.51
C LEU A 406 4.64 14.68 -13.20
N SER A 407 5.88 15.14 -12.97
CA SER A 407 7.08 14.43 -13.43
C SER A 407 7.31 13.23 -12.56
N CYS A 408 7.35 12.03 -13.15
CA CYS A 408 7.60 10.80 -12.40
C CYS A 408 8.58 9.88 -13.13
N TYR A 409 9.16 8.95 -12.38
CA TYR A 409 10.18 8.02 -12.85
C TYR A 409 9.79 6.58 -12.49
N GLY A 410 9.89 5.69 -13.47
CA GLY A 410 9.45 4.30 -13.39
C GLY A 410 8.15 4.06 -14.15
N THR A 411 7.70 2.81 -14.14
CA THR A 411 6.50 2.37 -14.86
C THR A 411 5.35 2.15 -13.89
N GLN A 412 4.24 2.85 -14.11
CA GLN A 412 3.00 2.65 -13.35
C GLN A 412 2.19 1.51 -13.97
N PRO A 413 1.86 0.43 -13.23
CA PRO A 413 0.89 -0.55 -13.69
C PRO A 413 -0.48 0.12 -13.91
N THR A 414 -1.10 -0.16 -15.05
CA THR A 414 -2.47 0.28 -15.37
C THR A 414 -3.44 -0.88 -15.22
N LEU A 415 -4.74 -0.60 -15.12
CA LEU A 415 -5.76 -1.66 -15.11
C LEU A 415 -5.69 -2.52 -16.38
N GLU A 416 -5.31 -1.92 -17.52
CA GLU A 416 -5.12 -2.63 -18.78
C GLU A 416 -3.94 -3.58 -18.73
N SER A 417 -2.78 -3.14 -18.18
CA SER A 417 -1.60 -4.00 -18.02
C SER A 417 -1.86 -5.17 -17.06
N ILE A 418 -2.58 -4.93 -15.97
CA ILE A 418 -2.97 -5.96 -15.00
C ILE A 418 -3.95 -6.96 -15.63
N ARG A 419 -4.92 -6.48 -16.41
CA ARG A 419 -5.84 -7.35 -17.16
C ARG A 419 -5.13 -8.15 -18.24
N ALA A 420 -4.15 -7.56 -18.93
CA ALA A 420 -3.33 -8.26 -19.92
C ALA A 420 -2.52 -9.38 -19.27
N GLU A 421 -1.84 -9.13 -18.14
CA GLU A 421 -1.14 -10.16 -17.37
C GLU A 421 -2.09 -11.28 -16.94
N LYS A 422 -3.28 -10.95 -16.45
CA LYS A 422 -4.29 -11.93 -16.06
C LYS A 422 -4.76 -12.76 -17.26
N ALA A 423 -4.91 -12.15 -18.45
CA ALA A 423 -5.25 -12.85 -19.67
C ALA A 423 -4.14 -13.79 -20.14
N GLU A 424 -2.87 -13.39 -20.04
CA GLU A 424 -1.72 -14.26 -20.34
C GLU A 424 -1.68 -15.48 -19.39
N MET A 425 -1.88 -15.26 -18.09
CA MET A 425 -1.93 -16.34 -17.12
C MET A 425 -3.11 -17.28 -17.38
N PHE A 426 -4.27 -16.75 -17.79
CA PHE A 426 -5.39 -17.59 -18.20
C PHE A 426 -5.04 -18.45 -19.42
N ALA A 427 -4.39 -17.89 -20.43
CA ALA A 427 -3.96 -18.64 -21.61
C ALA A 427 -3.00 -19.79 -21.24
N LYS A 428 -2.09 -19.56 -20.26
CA LYS A 428 -1.14 -20.58 -19.76
C LYS A 428 -1.83 -21.67 -18.94
N LEU A 429 -2.82 -21.31 -18.13
CA LEU A 429 -3.40 -22.19 -17.12
C LEU A 429 -4.76 -22.80 -17.49
N LYS A 430 -5.43 -22.34 -18.56
CA LYS A 430 -6.79 -22.78 -18.95
C LYS A 430 -6.97 -24.29 -19.08
N ASN A 431 -5.91 -25.02 -19.47
CA ASN A 431 -5.91 -26.46 -19.61
C ASN A 431 -5.47 -27.20 -18.33
N ARG A 432 -5.06 -26.47 -17.28
CA ARG A 432 -4.62 -26.97 -15.98
C ARG A 432 -5.47 -26.45 -14.83
N ARG A 433 -6.80 -26.46 -15.01
CA ARG A 433 -7.75 -25.87 -14.02
C ARG A 433 -7.75 -26.55 -12.65
N SER A 434 -7.17 -27.76 -12.55
CA SER A 434 -6.98 -28.46 -11.28
C SER A 434 -5.67 -28.11 -10.55
N ASP A 435 -4.82 -27.31 -11.19
CA ASP A 435 -3.58 -26.83 -10.62
C ASP A 435 -3.89 -25.78 -9.51
N PRO A 436 -3.24 -25.81 -8.35
CA PRO A 436 -3.37 -24.78 -7.34
C PRO A 436 -3.09 -23.36 -7.89
N GLU A 437 -2.13 -23.22 -8.80
CA GLU A 437 -1.81 -21.94 -9.44
C GLU A 437 -3.00 -21.36 -10.22
N TYR A 438 -3.83 -22.21 -10.85
CA TYR A 438 -5.04 -21.74 -11.53
C TYR A 438 -6.04 -21.17 -10.52
N GLU A 439 -6.20 -21.81 -9.37
CA GLU A 439 -7.13 -21.36 -8.36
C GLU A 439 -6.66 -20.04 -7.70
N GLU A 440 -5.35 -19.85 -7.53
CA GLU A 440 -4.77 -18.60 -7.04
C GLU A 440 -5.12 -17.41 -7.95
N TRP A 441 -5.05 -17.59 -9.27
CA TRP A 441 -5.33 -16.53 -10.24
C TRP A 441 -6.82 -16.35 -10.55
N PHE A 442 -7.61 -17.44 -10.50
CA PHE A 442 -8.96 -17.49 -11.06
C PHE A 442 -9.94 -18.15 -10.09
N LEU A 443 -9.81 -17.88 -8.79
CA LEU A 443 -10.76 -18.39 -7.81
C LEU A 443 -12.18 -18.00 -8.22
N LYS A 444 -13.05 -18.99 -8.28
CA LYS A 444 -14.50 -18.88 -8.32
C LYS A 444 -15.06 -19.96 -7.43
N TYR A 445 -15.51 -19.59 -6.25
CA TYR A 445 -15.93 -20.52 -5.22
C TYR A 445 -17.30 -20.16 -4.69
N ASN A 446 -18.26 -21.06 -4.87
CA ASN A 446 -19.62 -20.98 -4.35
C ASN A 446 -19.82 -22.16 -3.39
N PRO A 447 -20.02 -21.93 -2.09
CA PRO A 447 -20.22 -23.02 -1.11
C PRO A 447 -21.39 -23.93 -1.45
N GLY A 448 -22.48 -23.40 -2.00
CA GLY A 448 -23.67 -24.13 -2.41
C GLY A 448 -23.53 -24.99 -3.67
N ASP A 449 -22.41 -24.89 -4.40
CA ASP A 449 -22.21 -25.67 -5.64
C ASP A 449 -21.94 -27.16 -5.33
N LYS A 450 -22.95 -27.99 -5.49
CA LYS A 450 -22.89 -29.44 -5.25
C LYS A 450 -21.82 -30.16 -6.10
N SER A 451 -21.43 -29.60 -7.24
CA SER A 451 -20.41 -30.16 -8.10
C SER A 451 -19.00 -30.02 -7.49
N ALA A 452 -18.74 -28.90 -6.82
CA ALA A 452 -17.50 -28.66 -6.10
C ALA A 452 -17.38 -29.57 -4.83
N MET A 453 -18.47 -29.78 -4.11
CA MET A 453 -18.50 -30.71 -2.95
C MET A 453 -18.29 -32.17 -3.36
N ASN A 454 -18.85 -32.61 -4.49
CA ASN A 454 -18.65 -33.98 -4.98
C ASN A 454 -17.22 -34.22 -5.49
N LYS A 455 -16.55 -33.21 -6.05
CA LYS A 455 -15.12 -33.29 -6.40
C LYS A 455 -14.23 -33.37 -5.14
N LYS A 456 -14.52 -32.61 -4.09
CA LYS A 456 -13.81 -32.70 -2.79
C LYS A 456 -13.99 -34.09 -2.13
N LYS A 457 -15.21 -34.64 -2.10
CA LYS A 457 -15.47 -35.98 -1.56
C LYS A 457 -14.76 -37.09 -2.36
N LYS A 458 -14.74 -37.00 -3.71
CA LYS A 458 -14.03 -37.97 -4.57
C LYS A 458 -12.51 -37.87 -4.42
N LYS A 459 -11.94 -36.68 -4.21
CA LYS A 459 -10.50 -36.49 -3.98
C LYS A 459 -10.09 -37.06 -2.63
N ASN A 460 -10.84 -36.76 -1.56
CA ASN A 460 -10.58 -37.30 -0.21
C ASN A 460 -10.73 -38.83 -0.14
N LEU A 461 -11.60 -39.42 -0.94
CA LEU A 461 -11.73 -40.88 -1.06
C LEU A 461 -10.56 -41.51 -1.85
N LYS A 462 -10.04 -40.82 -2.89
CA LYS A 462 -8.84 -41.26 -3.61
C LYS A 462 -7.58 -41.14 -2.74
N ASP A 463 -7.41 -40.06 -2.02
CA ASP A 463 -6.27 -39.83 -1.10
C ASP A 463 -6.29 -40.81 0.10
N LYS A 464 -7.48 -41.20 0.58
CA LYS A 464 -7.59 -42.28 1.57
C LYS A 464 -7.24 -43.66 0.99
N LYS A 465 -7.61 -43.94 -0.26
CA LYS A 465 -7.24 -45.21 -0.93
C LYS A 465 -5.74 -45.29 -1.26
N THR A 466 -5.11 -44.14 -1.65
CA THR A 466 -3.66 -44.10 -1.90
C THR A 466 -2.82 -44.16 -0.64
N LYS A 467 -3.31 -43.60 0.49
CA LYS A 467 -2.62 -43.71 1.80
C LYS A 467 -2.69 -45.12 2.44
N SER A 468 -3.63 -45.96 2.02
CA SER A 468 -3.71 -47.34 2.47
C SER A 468 -2.80 -48.29 1.68
N SER A 469 -2.27 -47.86 0.52
CA SER A 469 -1.42 -48.72 -0.36
C SER A 469 0.07 -48.32 -0.37
N VAL A 470 0.49 -47.32 0.38
CA VAL A 470 1.90 -46.85 0.47
C VAL A 470 2.36 -46.81 1.94
N LYS A 471 2.33 -47.98 2.58
CA LYS A 471 3.30 -48.30 3.65
C LYS A 471 4.35 -49.21 3.01
N THR A 472 5.33 -48.64 2.34
CA THR A 472 6.73 -49.12 2.22
C THR A 472 7.46 -48.29 1.15
N LYS A 473 8.53 -47.73 1.56
CA LYS A 473 9.81 -47.37 0.93
C LYS A 473 10.21 -45.88 0.98
N LYS A 474 11.09 -45.67 1.96
CA LYS A 474 12.42 -45.00 1.95
C LYS A 474 12.60 -43.65 1.26
N ASN A 475 13.01 -42.69 2.09
CA ASN A 475 14.04 -41.64 1.92
C ASN A 475 14.56 -41.34 0.52
N VAL A 476 14.27 -40.13 0.01
CA VAL A 476 15.19 -39.37 -0.86
C VAL A 476 15.04 -37.86 -0.54
N SER A 477 16.18 -37.23 -0.49
CA SER A 477 16.52 -35.87 -0.12
C SER A 477 15.65 -34.76 -0.72
N LEU A 478 15.31 -33.78 0.14
CA LEU A 478 14.80 -32.46 -0.24
C LEU A 478 15.89 -31.65 -0.98
N LYS A 479 15.70 -31.42 -2.27
CA LYS A 479 16.34 -30.31 -2.99
C LYS A 479 15.33 -29.16 -3.04
N SER A 480 15.71 -28.06 -2.42
CA SER A 480 15.03 -26.79 -2.46
C SER A 480 14.83 -26.32 -3.92
N ARG A 481 13.59 -26.20 -4.37
CA ARG A 481 13.26 -25.47 -5.58
C ARG A 481 13.04 -24.01 -5.21
N GLN A 482 13.96 -23.17 -5.60
CA GLN A 482 13.80 -21.73 -5.61
C GLN A 482 12.67 -21.35 -6.57
N PHE A 483 11.60 -20.78 -6.04
CA PHE A 483 10.55 -20.12 -6.81
C PHE A 483 11.06 -18.76 -7.30
N ARG A 484 11.37 -18.63 -8.56
CA ARG A 484 11.44 -17.32 -9.22
C ARG A 484 10.02 -16.81 -9.40
N ARG A 485 9.54 -15.96 -8.48
CA ARG A 485 8.37 -15.13 -8.71
C ARG A 485 8.80 -13.94 -9.56
N LYS A 486 8.29 -13.82 -10.77
CA LYS A 486 8.25 -12.55 -11.49
C LYS A 486 7.20 -11.68 -10.77
N SER A 487 7.63 -10.55 -10.23
CA SER A 487 6.79 -9.57 -9.56
C SER A 487 5.76 -9.00 -10.52
N GLY A 488 4.50 -9.40 -10.38
CA GLY A 488 3.38 -8.64 -10.90
C GLY A 488 3.05 -7.55 -9.88
N PHE A 489 3.21 -6.29 -10.26
CA PHE A 489 2.84 -5.14 -9.44
C PHE A 489 1.33 -5.00 -9.40
N GLY A 490 0.73 -5.28 -8.26
CA GLY A 490 -0.67 -4.98 -7.98
C GLY A 490 -0.77 -3.82 -6.98
N GLU A 491 -1.71 -2.94 -7.21
CA GLU A 491 -2.00 -1.84 -6.29
C GLU A 491 -2.63 -2.39 -5.00
N PHE A 492 -1.84 -2.46 -3.92
CA PHE A 492 -2.29 -2.88 -2.59
C PHE A 492 -3.15 -1.85 -1.86
N LEU A 493 -3.43 -0.72 -2.48
CA LEU A 493 -3.93 0.45 -1.75
C LEU A 493 -5.33 0.90 -2.18
N TYR A 494 -6.05 0.09 -2.92
CA TYR A 494 -7.40 0.44 -3.36
C TYR A 494 -8.48 -0.30 -2.56
N ALA A 495 -8.84 0.29 -1.45
CA ALA A 495 -10.14 0.18 -0.80
C ALA A 495 -10.60 1.54 -0.31
#